data_764b3cc38c39ab32ca537c6ff62660f4
#
_entry.id   764b3cc38c39ab32ca537c6ff62660f4
#
_cell.length_a   1.000
_cell.length_b   1.000
_cell.length_c   1.000
_cell.angle_alpha   90.00
_cell.angle_beta   90.00
_cell.angle_gamma   90.00
#
_symmetry.space_group_name_H-M   'P 1'
#
loop_
_entity.id
_entity.type
_entity.pdbx_description
1 polymer ?
#
loop_
_entity_poly.entity_id
_entity_poly.type
_entity_poly.pdbx_seq_one_letter_code
_entity_poly.pdbx_strand_id
1 'polypeptide(L)'
;MNSDATPDPISRRDFLRGAAASAALGAAAPPRPARAITPLPGEIPVIDCHAHLHHHSRDGWQADDLALIEVADRLGIDRLCCSMLTPRRPASAEGFRECNRWVAEAMARHDGRVLGYCYVNPGHPQEAIDEIRRCVEDHGFIGVKLYNEHRCTDPVVFPVVEAAIDLRVPILHHAGHGHHPYPGQPNISDGGDLAELSRRYPEAMLICAHVCGGGDWEWTIKALRHAPGVRLDLSGSVTDDGVVEYAADLLGVDRLLFGCDMSMTAGVGRIRGADLDDEAKAKILGGNMLELLGRRPS
;
A
#
# COMPACT_ATOMS: atom_id res chain seq x y z
N MET A 1 17.58 -39.65 -46.51
CA MET A 1 18.68 -39.26 -45.63
C MET A 1 18.51 -37.76 -45.39
N ASN A 2 17.76 -37.37 -44.38
CA ASN A 2 17.63 -35.98 -43.94
C ASN A 2 18.34 -35.87 -42.60
N SER A 3 19.40 -35.08 -42.55
CA SER A 3 20.10 -34.74 -41.32
C SER A 3 19.45 -33.51 -40.69
N ASP A 4 18.62 -33.73 -39.67
CA ASP A 4 18.19 -32.70 -38.76
C ASP A 4 19.38 -32.32 -37.86
N ALA A 5 20.04 -31.23 -38.18
CA ALA A 5 21.02 -30.61 -37.27
C ALA A 5 20.29 -29.64 -36.36
N THR A 6 20.09 -30.03 -35.09
CA THR A 6 19.70 -29.10 -34.03
C THR A 6 20.86 -28.14 -33.76
N PRO A 7 20.64 -26.81 -33.69
CA PRO A 7 21.71 -25.87 -33.38
C PRO A 7 22.21 -26.09 -31.96
N ASP A 8 23.53 -26.09 -31.81
CA ASP A 8 24.19 -26.17 -30.50
C ASP A 8 23.75 -25.04 -29.57
N PRO A 9 23.53 -25.29 -28.28
CA PRO A 9 23.13 -24.25 -27.33
C PRO A 9 24.27 -23.24 -27.14
N ILE A 10 23.92 -21.96 -27.28
CA ILE A 10 24.84 -20.84 -27.07
C ILE A 10 25.47 -20.94 -25.68
N SER A 11 26.79 -21.03 -25.60
CA SER A 11 27.47 -21.13 -24.32
C SER A 11 27.36 -19.82 -23.50
N ARG A 12 27.33 -19.96 -22.16
CA ARG A 12 27.29 -18.80 -21.25
C ARG A 12 28.42 -17.80 -21.51
N ARG A 13 29.55 -18.29 -22.02
CA ARG A 13 30.75 -17.47 -22.38
C ARG A 13 30.52 -16.65 -23.64
N ASP A 14 29.81 -17.19 -24.61
CA ASP A 14 29.52 -16.51 -25.88
C ASP A 14 28.42 -15.48 -25.70
N PHE A 15 27.44 -15.74 -24.82
CA PHE A 15 26.44 -14.75 -24.41
C PHE A 15 27.10 -13.54 -23.71
N LEU A 16 28.05 -13.78 -22.79
CA LEU A 16 28.74 -12.69 -22.09
C LEU A 16 29.72 -11.91 -23.00
N ARG A 17 30.28 -12.56 -24.02
CA ARG A 17 31.14 -11.87 -25.02
C ARG A 17 30.31 -11.00 -25.98
N GLY A 18 29.12 -11.44 -26.34
CA GLY A 18 28.16 -10.64 -27.12
C GLY A 18 27.67 -9.40 -26.37
N ALA A 19 27.43 -9.50 -25.05
CA ALA A 19 27.05 -8.37 -24.19
C ALA A 19 28.19 -7.33 -24.01
N ALA A 20 29.45 -7.78 -23.98
CA ALA A 20 30.61 -6.88 -23.84
C ALA A 20 30.92 -6.08 -25.12
N ALA A 21 30.55 -6.60 -26.30
CA ALA A 21 30.82 -5.93 -27.57
C ALA A 21 29.76 -4.81 -27.88
N SER A 22 28.59 -4.87 -27.24
CA SER A 22 27.53 -3.85 -27.38
C SER A 22 27.70 -2.65 -26.44
N ALA A 23 28.63 -2.71 -25.50
CA ALA A 23 28.84 -1.64 -24.51
C ALA A 23 29.76 -0.49 -24.99
N ALA A 24 30.27 -0.53 -26.24
CA ALA A 24 31.28 0.42 -26.72
C ALA A 24 30.75 1.51 -27.67
N LEU A 25 29.44 1.65 -27.86
CA LEU A 25 28.86 2.70 -28.69
C LEU A 25 27.58 3.27 -28.08
N GLY A 26 27.76 4.20 -27.16
CA GLY A 26 26.68 5.01 -26.64
C GLY A 26 27.18 5.95 -25.57
N ALA A 27 27.62 7.13 -25.93
CA ALA A 27 27.66 8.22 -24.96
C ALA A 27 26.27 8.31 -24.36
N ALA A 28 26.14 7.96 -23.08
CA ALA A 28 24.88 8.06 -22.37
C ALA A 28 24.41 9.51 -22.48
N ALA A 29 23.29 9.72 -23.14
CA ALA A 29 22.60 11.01 -23.09
C ALA A 29 22.43 11.36 -21.60
N PRO A 30 22.68 12.61 -21.20
CA PRO A 30 22.45 13.01 -19.82
C PRO A 30 21.03 12.61 -19.43
N PRO A 31 20.83 12.14 -18.17
CA PRO A 31 19.50 11.79 -17.72
C PRO A 31 18.60 13.01 -17.97
N ARG A 32 17.53 12.80 -18.75
CA ARG A 32 16.51 13.83 -18.88
C ARG A 32 16.04 14.14 -17.47
N PRO A 33 16.02 15.43 -17.05
CA PRO A 33 15.42 15.77 -15.77
C PRO A 33 14.02 15.15 -15.77
N ALA A 34 13.73 14.36 -14.73
CA ALA A 34 12.38 13.83 -14.50
C ALA A 34 11.47 15.05 -14.57
N ARG A 35 10.58 15.09 -15.56
CA ARG A 35 9.60 16.16 -15.65
C ARG A 35 8.67 15.90 -14.49
N ALA A 36 8.87 16.66 -13.39
CA ALA A 36 7.91 16.70 -12.32
C ALA A 36 6.56 16.99 -12.96
N ILE A 37 5.66 16.03 -12.92
CA ILE A 37 4.27 16.23 -13.33
C ILE A 37 3.70 17.06 -12.19
N THR A 38 3.83 18.38 -12.32
CA THR A 38 3.05 19.28 -11.47
C THR A 38 1.61 19.08 -11.90
N PRO A 39 0.70 18.60 -11.02
CA PRO A 39 -0.70 18.49 -11.37
C PRO A 39 -1.16 19.86 -11.86
N LEU A 40 -1.87 19.90 -12.98
CA LEU A 40 -2.51 21.14 -13.42
C LEU A 40 -3.51 21.55 -12.33
N PRO A 41 -3.70 22.85 -12.08
CA PRO A 41 -4.67 23.30 -11.09
C PRO A 41 -6.05 22.73 -11.42
N GLY A 42 -6.57 21.84 -10.54
CA GLY A 42 -7.83 21.14 -10.71
C GLY A 42 -7.71 19.65 -11.06
N GLU A 43 -6.52 19.12 -11.32
CA GLU A 43 -6.32 17.68 -11.47
C GLU A 43 -6.29 16.99 -10.10
N ILE A 44 -6.97 15.84 -10.03
CA ILE A 44 -6.95 14.97 -8.83
C ILE A 44 -5.55 14.35 -8.72
N PRO A 45 -4.81 14.54 -7.61
CA PRO A 45 -3.50 13.92 -7.45
C PRO A 45 -3.62 12.40 -7.36
N VAL A 46 -2.63 11.70 -7.90
CA VAL A 46 -2.50 10.25 -7.75
C VAL A 46 -1.90 9.94 -6.37
N ILE A 47 -2.67 9.25 -5.53
CA ILE A 47 -2.30 8.96 -4.14
C ILE A 47 -2.27 7.46 -3.93
N ASP A 48 -1.08 6.93 -3.70
CA ASP A 48 -0.90 5.55 -3.25
C ASP A 48 -1.31 5.45 -1.78
N CYS A 49 -2.43 4.78 -1.50
CA CYS A 49 -2.95 4.63 -0.14
C CYS A 49 -2.18 3.60 0.69
N HIS A 50 -1.27 2.83 0.09
CA HIS A 50 -0.56 1.75 0.75
C HIS A 50 0.86 1.59 0.20
N ALA A 51 1.80 2.22 0.86
CA ALA A 51 3.22 2.09 0.58
C ALA A 51 4.01 1.77 1.86
N HIS A 52 5.22 1.29 1.69
CA HIS A 52 6.11 0.97 2.81
C HIS A 52 7.48 1.62 2.64
N LEU A 53 8.02 2.12 3.75
CA LEU A 53 9.44 2.44 3.88
C LEU A 53 10.19 1.20 4.33
N HIS A 54 11.37 0.96 3.78
CA HIS A 54 12.19 -0.20 4.11
C HIS A 54 13.46 0.18 4.85
N HIS A 55 13.79 -0.70 5.79
CA HIS A 55 14.94 -0.59 6.67
C HIS A 55 16.23 -1.17 6.09
N HIS A 56 16.19 -1.89 4.98
CA HIS A 56 17.25 -2.80 4.59
C HIS A 56 17.86 -2.53 3.21
N SER A 57 18.21 -1.28 2.90
CA SER A 57 19.10 -1.07 1.78
C SER A 57 20.57 -1.27 2.18
N ARG A 58 21.42 -1.58 1.20
CA ARG A 58 22.86 -1.63 1.40
C ARG A 58 23.45 -0.28 1.79
N ASP A 59 22.78 0.80 1.39
CA ASP A 59 23.19 2.19 1.56
C ASP A 59 22.45 2.89 2.71
N GLY A 60 21.64 2.13 3.45
CA GLY A 60 20.78 2.64 4.53
C GLY A 60 19.35 2.97 4.07
N TRP A 61 18.47 3.11 5.02
CA TRP A 61 17.05 3.34 4.76
C TRP A 61 16.75 4.67 4.02
N GLN A 62 17.61 5.67 4.14
CA GLN A 62 17.47 6.95 3.41
C GLN A 62 17.60 6.78 1.90
N ALA A 63 18.45 5.85 1.46
CA ALA A 63 18.55 5.54 0.04
C ALA A 63 17.28 4.87 -0.49
N ASP A 64 16.61 4.07 0.32
CA ASP A 64 15.36 3.44 -0.06
C ASP A 64 14.22 4.46 -0.20
N ASP A 65 14.14 5.46 0.67
CA ASP A 65 13.18 6.56 0.54
C ASP A 65 13.36 7.31 -0.78
N LEU A 66 14.59 7.64 -1.12
CA LEU A 66 14.89 8.35 -2.37
C LEU A 66 14.53 7.51 -3.59
N ALA A 67 14.86 6.22 -3.58
CA ALA A 67 14.49 5.31 -4.66
C ALA A 67 12.97 5.16 -4.79
N LEU A 68 12.24 5.13 -3.67
CA LEU A 68 10.78 5.08 -3.65
C LEU A 68 10.17 6.31 -4.31
N ILE A 69 10.65 7.51 -3.96
CA ILE A 69 10.20 8.78 -4.55
C ILE A 69 10.53 8.84 -6.05
N GLU A 70 11.75 8.44 -6.46
CA GLU A 70 12.11 8.39 -7.87
C GLU A 70 11.20 7.49 -8.69
N VAL A 71 10.84 6.32 -8.18
CA VAL A 71 9.93 5.39 -8.86
C VAL A 71 8.53 5.98 -8.92
N ALA A 72 8.05 6.57 -7.83
CA ALA A 72 6.76 7.27 -7.79
C ALA A 72 6.69 8.38 -8.86
N ASP A 73 7.74 9.20 -8.98
CA ASP A 73 7.81 10.27 -9.99
C ASP A 73 7.72 9.72 -11.43
N ARG A 74 8.44 8.63 -11.71
CA ARG A 74 8.39 7.98 -13.03
C ARG A 74 7.03 7.41 -13.37
N LEU A 75 6.28 6.99 -12.36
CA LEU A 75 4.94 6.39 -12.53
C LEU A 75 3.81 7.41 -12.42
N GLY A 76 4.12 8.67 -12.10
CA GLY A 76 3.14 9.73 -11.94
C GLY A 76 2.32 9.57 -10.65
N ILE A 77 2.94 9.11 -9.57
CA ILE A 77 2.34 9.04 -8.23
C ILE A 77 2.77 10.30 -7.47
N ASP A 78 1.79 11.12 -7.08
CA ASP A 78 2.04 12.40 -6.41
C ASP A 78 2.30 12.26 -4.92
N ARG A 79 1.63 11.31 -4.25
CA ARG A 79 1.75 11.08 -2.81
C ARG A 79 1.75 9.61 -2.47
N LEU A 80 2.48 9.28 -1.41
CA LEU A 80 2.65 7.93 -0.89
C LEU A 80 2.21 7.90 0.57
N CYS A 81 1.19 7.10 0.90
CA CYS A 81 0.77 6.86 2.27
C CYS A 81 1.60 5.71 2.84
N CYS A 82 2.64 6.05 3.59
CA CYS A 82 3.68 5.12 4.01
C CYS A 82 3.50 4.65 5.46
N SER A 83 3.77 3.39 5.68
CA SER A 83 4.09 2.84 7.00
C SER A 83 5.43 2.13 6.97
N MET A 84 6.00 1.88 8.15
CA MET A 84 7.17 1.03 8.31
C MET A 84 6.85 -0.04 9.32
N LEU A 85 7.16 -1.29 8.97
CA LEU A 85 6.91 -2.44 9.82
C LEU A 85 8.22 -2.96 10.38
N THR A 86 8.24 -3.34 11.66
CA THR A 86 9.42 -3.98 12.23
C THR A 86 9.64 -5.38 11.63
N PRO A 87 10.89 -5.78 11.35
CA PRO A 87 11.19 -7.14 10.91
C PRO A 87 10.97 -8.19 12.02
N ARG A 88 10.99 -7.77 13.29
CA ARG A 88 10.73 -8.64 14.44
C ARG A 88 9.28 -8.52 14.86
N ARG A 89 8.51 -9.57 14.65
CA ARG A 89 7.08 -9.63 14.99
C ARG A 89 6.78 -10.77 15.96
N PRO A 90 5.81 -10.57 16.88
CA PRO A 90 5.02 -9.35 17.09
C PRO A 90 5.87 -8.16 17.52
N ALA A 91 5.48 -6.94 17.11
CA ALA A 91 6.20 -5.73 17.45
C ALA A 91 6.13 -5.44 18.95
N SER A 92 7.27 -5.09 19.56
CA SER A 92 7.28 -4.46 20.90
C SER A 92 6.88 -2.98 20.79
N ALA A 93 6.53 -2.37 21.92
CA ALA A 93 6.23 -0.93 21.98
C ALA A 93 7.41 -0.06 21.47
N GLU A 94 8.63 -0.41 21.83
CA GLU A 94 9.83 0.26 21.34
C GLU A 94 10.00 0.07 19.82
N GLY A 95 9.75 -1.16 19.32
CA GLY A 95 9.90 -1.49 17.90
C GLY A 95 8.94 -0.69 17.01
N PHE A 96 7.66 -0.55 17.36
CA PHE A 96 6.75 0.26 16.55
C PHE A 96 7.01 1.77 16.70
N ARG A 97 7.43 2.26 17.87
CA ARG A 97 7.85 3.67 18.05
C ARG A 97 9.06 4.02 17.17
N GLU A 98 10.02 3.10 17.07
CA GLU A 98 11.18 3.30 16.19
C GLU A 98 10.76 3.37 14.71
N CYS A 99 9.89 2.47 14.27
CA CYS A 99 9.35 2.50 12.91
C CYS A 99 8.63 3.81 12.61
N ASN A 100 7.77 4.27 13.51
CA ASN A 100 7.04 5.53 13.34
C ASN A 100 7.95 6.76 13.35
N ARG A 101 9.03 6.75 14.14
CA ARG A 101 10.03 7.82 14.11
C ARG A 101 10.67 7.93 12.71
N TRP A 102 11.00 6.83 12.08
CA TRP A 102 11.57 6.86 10.73
C TRP A 102 10.56 7.32 9.67
N VAL A 103 9.29 6.96 9.82
CA VAL A 103 8.24 7.51 8.96
C VAL A 103 8.12 9.02 9.13
N ALA A 104 8.14 9.54 10.37
CA ALA A 104 8.10 10.97 10.64
C ALA A 104 9.32 11.71 10.02
N GLU A 105 10.50 11.11 10.09
CA GLU A 105 11.71 11.66 9.47
C GLU A 105 11.61 11.68 7.92
N ALA A 106 11.02 10.64 7.31
CA ALA A 106 10.77 10.63 5.88
C ALA A 106 9.73 11.68 5.46
N MET A 107 8.65 11.85 6.25
CA MET A 107 7.67 12.92 6.03
C MET A 107 8.34 14.31 6.03
N ALA A 108 9.24 14.56 6.98
CA ALA A 108 9.97 15.82 7.06
C ALA A 108 10.95 16.05 5.89
N ARG A 109 11.56 14.96 5.35
CA ARG A 109 12.45 15.08 4.18
C ARG A 109 11.71 15.28 2.87
N HIS A 110 10.54 14.66 2.74
CA HIS A 110 9.75 14.62 1.52
C HIS A 110 8.40 15.32 1.73
N ASP A 111 8.46 16.60 2.14
CA ASP A 111 7.28 17.39 2.49
C ASP A 111 6.16 17.29 1.46
N GLY A 112 4.98 16.91 1.96
CA GLY A 112 3.78 16.72 1.14
C GLY A 112 3.80 15.52 0.19
N ARG A 113 4.93 14.79 0.05
CA ARG A 113 5.04 13.59 -0.81
C ARG A 113 4.82 12.31 0.00
N VAL A 114 5.33 12.25 1.22
CA VAL A 114 5.16 11.12 2.14
C VAL A 114 4.13 11.50 3.19
N LEU A 115 3.09 10.69 3.32
CA LEU A 115 2.04 10.79 4.34
C LEU A 115 2.15 9.56 5.25
N GLY A 116 2.25 9.74 6.57
CA GLY A 116 2.54 8.64 7.49
C GLY A 116 1.30 7.93 8.02
N TYR A 117 1.32 6.59 8.03
CA TYR A 117 0.47 5.78 8.91
C TYR A 117 1.25 5.35 10.14
N CYS A 118 0.65 5.51 11.31
CA CYS A 118 1.19 5.05 12.58
C CYS A 118 1.02 3.53 12.71
N TYR A 119 2.11 2.78 12.63
CA TYR A 119 2.10 1.34 12.89
C TYR A 119 2.13 1.08 14.39
N VAL A 120 1.22 0.23 14.87
CA VAL A 120 1.17 -0.20 16.27
C VAL A 120 0.80 -1.68 16.39
N ASN A 121 1.18 -2.27 17.53
CA ASN A 121 0.72 -3.59 17.95
C ASN A 121 -0.32 -3.43 19.08
N PRO A 122 -1.59 -3.81 18.86
CA PRO A 122 -2.65 -3.76 19.89
C PRO A 122 -2.37 -4.56 21.15
N GLY A 123 -1.44 -5.53 21.09
CA GLY A 123 -0.99 -6.27 22.26
C GLY A 123 -0.31 -5.41 23.34
N HIS A 124 -0.01 -4.14 23.05
CA HIS A 124 0.48 -3.11 23.97
C HIS A 124 -0.50 -1.92 23.97
N PRO A 125 -1.72 -2.08 24.54
CA PRO A 125 -2.84 -1.17 24.25
C PRO A 125 -2.57 0.27 24.67
N GLN A 126 -2.00 0.50 25.85
CA GLN A 126 -1.74 1.87 26.33
C GLN A 126 -0.65 2.54 25.48
N GLU A 127 0.45 1.84 25.25
CA GLU A 127 1.57 2.34 24.46
C GLU A 127 1.16 2.58 22.99
N ALA A 128 0.25 1.76 22.45
CA ALA A 128 -0.29 1.94 21.12
C ALA A 128 -1.16 3.21 21.02
N ILE A 129 -2.05 3.44 21.99
CA ILE A 129 -2.89 4.64 22.04
C ILE A 129 -2.06 5.90 22.18
N ASP A 130 -1.07 5.89 23.09
CA ASP A 130 -0.19 7.04 23.33
C ASP A 130 0.63 7.35 22.05
N GLU A 131 1.10 6.32 21.37
CA GLU A 131 1.86 6.47 20.12
C GLU A 131 0.98 6.98 18.97
N ILE A 132 -0.26 6.49 18.84
CA ILE A 132 -1.20 6.98 17.82
C ILE A 132 -1.46 8.47 18.03
N ARG A 133 -1.75 8.90 19.26
CA ARG A 133 -1.96 10.30 19.57
C ARG A 133 -0.74 11.14 19.23
N ARG A 134 0.44 10.73 19.68
CA ARG A 134 1.70 11.42 19.37
C ARG A 134 1.93 11.53 17.85
N CYS A 135 1.73 10.45 17.10
CA CYS A 135 1.92 10.46 15.66
C CYS A 135 0.93 11.38 14.95
N VAL A 136 -0.34 11.35 15.34
CA VAL A 136 -1.40 12.12 14.66
C VAL A 136 -1.35 13.60 15.08
N GLU A 137 -1.27 13.89 16.38
CA GLU A 137 -1.38 15.26 16.93
C GLU A 137 -0.07 16.03 16.78
N ASP A 138 1.10 15.40 17.04
CA ASP A 138 2.40 16.10 17.04
C ASP A 138 3.12 16.03 15.69
N HIS A 139 2.88 14.95 14.89
CA HIS A 139 3.62 14.71 13.65
C HIS A 139 2.74 14.71 12.40
N GLY A 140 1.43 14.86 12.52
CA GLY A 140 0.52 14.98 11.38
C GLY A 140 0.32 13.67 10.58
N PHE A 141 0.48 12.52 11.22
CA PHE A 141 0.19 11.25 10.59
C PHE A 141 -1.28 11.16 10.17
N ILE A 142 -1.52 10.51 9.03
CA ILE A 142 -2.83 10.49 8.41
C ILE A 142 -3.74 9.37 8.91
N GLY A 143 -3.21 8.36 9.59
CA GLY A 143 -3.97 7.19 10.01
C GLY A 143 -3.14 6.19 10.79
N VAL A 144 -3.75 5.03 11.02
CA VAL A 144 -3.16 3.91 11.76
C VAL A 144 -2.93 2.75 10.80
N LYS A 145 -1.80 2.06 10.90
CA LYS A 145 -1.52 0.78 10.26
C LYS A 145 -1.62 -0.34 11.29
N LEU A 146 -2.50 -1.28 11.04
CA LEU A 146 -2.54 -2.55 11.76
C LEU A 146 -2.03 -3.68 10.86
N TYR A 147 -1.32 -4.61 11.46
CA TYR A 147 -0.79 -5.77 10.79
C TYR A 147 -1.49 -7.06 11.31
N ASN A 148 -0.86 -8.20 11.21
CA ASN A 148 -1.43 -9.50 11.58
C ASN A 148 -0.97 -10.01 12.95
N GLU A 149 -0.58 -9.13 13.88
CA GLU A 149 -0.33 -9.50 15.27
C GLU A 149 -1.60 -10.03 15.96
N HIS A 150 -2.72 -9.39 15.64
CA HIS A 150 -4.04 -9.75 16.13
C HIS A 150 -5.06 -9.69 15.00
N ARG A 151 -6.05 -10.57 15.06
CA ARG A 151 -7.21 -10.49 14.17
C ARG A 151 -8.00 -9.21 14.49
N CYS A 152 -8.51 -8.50 13.50
CA CYS A 152 -9.18 -7.22 13.74
C CYS A 152 -10.45 -7.34 14.60
N THR A 153 -11.01 -8.54 14.73
CA THR A 153 -12.14 -8.84 15.60
C THR A 153 -11.76 -9.20 17.03
N ASP A 154 -10.47 -9.33 17.34
CA ASP A 154 -10.02 -9.57 18.71
C ASP A 154 -10.29 -8.36 19.60
N PRO A 155 -10.83 -8.56 20.84
CA PRO A 155 -11.10 -7.44 21.74
C PRO A 155 -9.88 -6.56 22.08
N VAL A 156 -8.67 -7.10 22.00
CA VAL A 156 -7.43 -6.34 22.24
C VAL A 156 -7.22 -5.23 21.20
N VAL A 157 -7.84 -5.34 20.02
CA VAL A 157 -7.76 -4.35 18.94
C VAL A 157 -8.71 -3.17 19.16
N PHE A 158 -9.80 -3.38 19.90
CA PHE A 158 -10.88 -2.39 20.01
C PHE A 158 -10.42 -1.04 20.58
N PRO A 159 -9.58 -0.95 21.63
CA PRO A 159 -9.08 0.34 22.12
C PRO A 159 -8.30 1.15 21.06
N VAL A 160 -7.59 0.48 20.15
CA VAL A 160 -6.89 1.12 19.03
C VAL A 160 -7.88 1.65 18.00
N VAL A 161 -8.97 0.91 17.72
CA VAL A 161 -10.04 1.36 16.82
C VAL A 161 -10.73 2.58 17.39
N GLU A 162 -11.05 2.56 18.69
CA GLU A 162 -11.69 3.69 19.40
C GLU A 162 -10.80 4.94 19.37
N ALA A 163 -9.50 4.80 19.61
CA ALA A 163 -8.54 5.90 19.51
C ALA A 163 -8.49 6.50 18.07
N ALA A 164 -8.54 5.66 17.04
CA ALA A 164 -8.57 6.13 15.66
C ALA A 164 -9.89 6.85 15.30
N ILE A 165 -11.02 6.40 15.86
CA ILE A 165 -12.33 7.08 15.74
C ILE A 165 -12.28 8.45 16.41
N ASP A 166 -11.77 8.54 17.63
CA ASP A 166 -11.65 9.80 18.40
C ASP A 166 -10.80 10.83 17.63
N LEU A 167 -9.72 10.38 17.03
CA LEU A 167 -8.82 11.21 16.22
C LEU A 167 -9.30 11.43 14.79
N ARG A 168 -10.39 10.76 14.39
CA ARG A 168 -10.97 10.80 13.04
C ARG A 168 -9.95 10.49 11.95
N VAL A 169 -9.19 9.43 12.14
CA VAL A 169 -8.18 8.95 11.19
C VAL A 169 -8.52 7.56 10.68
N PRO A 170 -8.19 7.22 9.42
CA PRO A 170 -8.42 5.89 8.87
C PRO A 170 -7.48 4.85 9.47
N ILE A 171 -7.96 3.61 9.44
CA ILE A 171 -7.18 2.42 9.79
C ILE A 171 -6.94 1.61 8.52
N LEU A 172 -5.69 1.51 8.09
CA LEU A 172 -5.25 0.57 7.05
C LEU A 172 -4.91 -0.76 7.74
N HIS A 173 -5.79 -1.74 7.59
CA HIS A 173 -5.60 -3.07 8.19
C HIS A 173 -5.07 -4.07 7.18
N HIS A 174 -3.95 -4.72 7.50
CA HIS A 174 -3.42 -5.83 6.73
C HIS A 174 -4.42 -6.99 6.71
N ALA A 175 -4.97 -7.30 5.55
CA ALA A 175 -6.01 -8.28 5.35
C ALA A 175 -5.85 -8.97 3.99
N GLY A 176 -6.72 -9.87 3.66
CA GLY A 176 -6.72 -10.53 2.37
C GLY A 176 -6.21 -11.96 2.46
N HIS A 177 -5.70 -12.54 1.43
CA HIS A 177 -5.18 -13.88 1.28
C HIS A 177 -6.20 -15.04 1.41
N GLY A 178 -7.41 -14.80 1.88
CA GLY A 178 -8.43 -15.82 1.91
C GLY A 178 -9.06 -16.03 3.28
N HIS A 179 -10.07 -16.86 3.29
CA HIS A 179 -10.90 -17.15 4.44
C HIS A 179 -10.24 -18.07 5.48
N HIS A 180 -9.03 -18.54 5.24
CA HIS A 180 -8.32 -19.46 6.13
C HIS A 180 -6.99 -18.87 6.61
N PRO A 181 -6.58 -19.16 7.86
CA PRO A 181 -5.28 -18.77 8.36
C PRO A 181 -4.15 -19.32 7.48
N TYR A 182 -3.16 -18.49 7.19
CA TYR A 182 -1.95 -18.91 6.48
C TYR A 182 -0.90 -19.46 7.45
N PRO A 183 -0.10 -20.45 7.03
CA PRO A 183 1.09 -20.80 7.77
C PRO A 183 1.96 -19.56 7.98
N GLY A 184 2.31 -19.26 9.23
CA GLY A 184 3.07 -18.07 9.61
C GLY A 184 2.26 -16.78 9.80
N GLN A 185 0.96 -16.77 9.49
CA GLN A 185 0.06 -15.64 9.74
C GLN A 185 -1.28 -16.12 10.37
N PRO A 186 -1.25 -16.71 11.56
CA PRO A 186 -2.44 -17.32 12.17
C PRO A 186 -3.55 -16.32 12.51
N ASN A 187 -3.19 -15.06 12.69
CA ASN A 187 -4.10 -13.97 13.06
C ASN A 187 -4.43 -13.03 11.90
N ILE A 188 -4.19 -13.45 10.66
CA ILE A 188 -4.56 -12.60 9.52
C ILE A 188 -6.08 -12.44 9.47
N SER A 189 -6.52 -11.21 9.24
CA SER A 189 -7.92 -10.87 9.01
C SER A 189 -8.28 -10.99 7.54
N ASP A 190 -9.55 -11.19 7.25
CA ASP A 190 -10.09 -11.14 5.88
C ASP A 190 -11.19 -10.07 5.73
N GLY A 191 -11.81 -10.00 4.55
CA GLY A 191 -12.89 -9.06 4.31
C GLY A 191 -14.12 -9.30 5.19
N GLY A 192 -14.36 -10.54 5.63
CA GLY A 192 -15.45 -10.88 6.55
C GLY A 192 -15.19 -10.33 7.96
N ASP A 193 -13.96 -10.44 8.45
CA ASP A 193 -13.54 -9.87 9.73
C ASP A 193 -13.66 -8.32 9.72
N LEU A 194 -13.24 -7.67 8.62
CA LEU A 194 -13.37 -6.21 8.45
C LEU A 194 -14.84 -5.78 8.37
N ALA A 195 -15.70 -6.57 7.71
CA ALA A 195 -17.15 -6.32 7.68
C ALA A 195 -17.77 -6.45 9.06
N GLU A 196 -17.31 -7.39 9.90
CA GLU A 196 -17.75 -7.54 11.29
C GLU A 196 -17.30 -6.36 12.14
N LEU A 197 -16.02 -5.95 12.03
CA LEU A 197 -15.49 -4.78 12.74
C LEU A 197 -16.27 -3.50 12.37
N SER A 198 -16.57 -3.31 11.08
CA SER A 198 -17.38 -2.17 10.60
C SER A 198 -18.79 -2.15 11.15
N ARG A 199 -19.42 -3.32 11.37
CA ARG A 199 -20.75 -3.38 12.02
C ARG A 199 -20.68 -3.02 13.50
N ARG A 200 -19.55 -3.33 14.15
CA ARG A 200 -19.34 -3.00 15.56
C ARG A 200 -18.99 -1.53 15.75
N TYR A 201 -18.22 -0.96 14.84
CA TYR A 201 -17.74 0.43 14.85
C TYR A 201 -18.09 1.12 13.52
N PRO A 202 -19.36 1.50 13.32
CA PRO A 202 -19.81 2.12 12.06
C PRO A 202 -19.17 3.48 11.78
N GLU A 203 -18.60 4.14 12.80
CA GLU A 203 -17.87 5.41 12.69
C GLU A 203 -16.42 5.22 12.23
N ALA A 204 -15.88 4.00 12.32
CA ALA A 204 -14.50 3.71 11.95
C ALA A 204 -14.29 3.83 10.43
N MET A 205 -13.26 4.54 10.03
CA MET A 205 -12.83 4.63 8.63
C MET A 205 -11.87 3.48 8.33
N LEU A 206 -12.40 2.35 7.88
CA LEU A 206 -11.62 1.13 7.66
C LEU A 206 -11.17 1.00 6.21
N ILE A 207 -9.92 0.60 6.01
CA ILE A 207 -9.34 0.22 4.72
C ILE A 207 -8.91 -1.24 4.81
N CYS A 208 -9.55 -2.10 4.02
CA CYS A 208 -9.18 -3.51 3.86
C CYS A 208 -8.03 -3.58 2.86
N ALA A 209 -6.84 -3.92 3.32
CA ALA A 209 -5.63 -3.92 2.50
C ALA A 209 -5.53 -5.13 1.56
N HIS A 210 -4.83 -4.92 0.47
CA HIS A 210 -4.31 -5.86 -0.52
C HIS A 210 -5.29 -6.89 -1.09
N VAL A 211 -6.41 -6.48 -1.62
CA VAL A 211 -7.29 -7.44 -2.31
C VAL A 211 -6.56 -8.20 -3.44
N CYS A 212 -5.56 -7.57 -4.05
CA CYS A 212 -4.73 -8.18 -5.08
C CYS A 212 -3.41 -8.76 -4.52
N GLY A 213 -3.34 -9.07 -3.23
CA GLY A 213 -2.17 -9.70 -2.60
C GLY A 213 -2.09 -11.21 -2.77
N GLY A 214 -3.07 -11.82 -3.42
CA GLY A 214 -3.21 -13.26 -3.61
C GLY A 214 -4.38 -13.85 -2.80
N GLY A 215 -4.58 -15.16 -2.95
CA GLY A 215 -5.64 -15.86 -2.24
C GLY A 215 -7.03 -15.62 -2.84
N ASP A 216 -8.04 -15.61 -1.98
CA ASP A 216 -9.44 -15.55 -2.38
C ASP A 216 -9.95 -14.10 -2.39
N TRP A 217 -9.52 -13.31 -3.37
CA TRP A 217 -9.95 -11.94 -3.54
C TRP A 217 -11.46 -11.80 -3.80
N GLU A 218 -12.07 -12.77 -4.47
CA GLU A 218 -13.52 -12.77 -4.67
C GLU A 218 -14.28 -12.86 -3.34
N TRP A 219 -13.81 -13.70 -2.42
CA TRP A 219 -14.39 -13.80 -1.08
C TRP A 219 -14.37 -12.44 -0.37
N THR A 220 -13.21 -11.79 -0.37
CA THR A 220 -13.02 -10.48 0.26
C THR A 220 -14.02 -9.45 -0.31
N ILE A 221 -14.10 -9.32 -1.62
CA ILE A 221 -15.03 -8.39 -2.27
C ILE A 221 -16.48 -8.72 -1.92
N LYS A 222 -16.88 -10.01 -2.02
CA LYS A 222 -18.24 -10.46 -1.67
C LYS A 222 -18.59 -10.21 -0.20
N ALA A 223 -17.64 -10.41 0.72
CA ALA A 223 -17.85 -10.17 2.14
C ALA A 223 -18.08 -8.69 2.45
N LEU A 224 -17.40 -7.80 1.75
CA LEU A 224 -17.48 -6.36 1.96
C LEU A 224 -18.74 -5.70 1.34
N ARG A 225 -19.51 -6.40 0.49
CA ARG A 225 -20.67 -5.80 -0.21
C ARG A 225 -21.71 -5.17 0.73
N HIS A 226 -21.84 -5.69 1.94
CA HIS A 226 -22.79 -5.21 2.97
C HIS A 226 -22.11 -4.39 4.09
N ALA A 227 -20.85 -4.00 3.91
CA ALA A 227 -20.08 -3.19 4.84
C ALA A 227 -19.65 -1.86 4.19
N PRO A 228 -20.58 -0.90 3.96
CA PRO A 228 -20.30 0.32 3.21
C PRO A 228 -19.27 1.23 3.89
N GLY A 229 -19.00 1.07 5.19
CA GLY A 229 -17.95 1.77 5.93
C GLY A 229 -16.53 1.31 5.64
N VAL A 230 -16.35 0.17 4.94
CA VAL A 230 -15.04 -0.36 4.59
C VAL A 230 -14.67 0.02 3.15
N ARG A 231 -13.52 0.64 2.97
CA ARG A 231 -12.89 0.84 1.66
C ARG A 231 -11.97 -0.32 1.34
N LEU A 232 -11.77 -0.56 0.05
CA LEU A 232 -10.93 -1.65 -0.45
C LEU A 232 -9.67 -1.09 -1.10
N ASP A 233 -8.52 -1.46 -0.59
CA ASP A 233 -7.23 -1.19 -1.19
C ASP A 233 -6.91 -2.24 -2.26
N LEU A 234 -6.65 -1.78 -3.48
CA LEU A 234 -6.37 -2.59 -4.66
C LEU A 234 -4.88 -2.97 -4.78
N SER A 235 -4.09 -2.82 -3.73
CA SER A 235 -2.67 -3.19 -3.74
C SER A 235 -2.44 -4.71 -3.83
N GLY A 236 -1.20 -5.07 -4.12
CA GLY A 236 -0.74 -6.45 -4.20
C GLY A 236 -0.16 -6.81 -5.58
N SER A 237 0.45 -7.99 -5.67
CA SER A 237 1.21 -8.44 -6.84
C SER A 237 0.45 -9.38 -7.79
N VAL A 238 -0.76 -9.78 -7.45
CA VAL A 238 -1.61 -10.63 -8.32
C VAL A 238 -2.12 -9.81 -9.50
N THR A 239 -2.10 -10.41 -10.67
CA THR A 239 -2.48 -9.79 -11.94
C THR A 239 -3.70 -10.45 -12.57
N ASP A 240 -4.64 -10.93 -11.75
CA ASP A 240 -5.88 -11.51 -12.24
C ASP A 240 -6.67 -10.48 -13.01
N ASP A 241 -7.14 -10.87 -14.18
CA ASP A 241 -7.96 -10.04 -15.05
C ASP A 241 -9.35 -9.81 -14.45
N GLY A 242 -9.89 -8.61 -14.60
CA GLY A 242 -11.25 -8.26 -14.18
C GLY A 242 -11.46 -8.03 -12.68
N VAL A 243 -10.41 -8.10 -11.83
CA VAL A 243 -10.55 -7.90 -10.38
C VAL A 243 -11.03 -6.49 -10.01
N VAL A 244 -10.56 -5.47 -10.73
CA VAL A 244 -10.94 -4.07 -10.47
C VAL A 244 -12.38 -3.82 -10.89
N GLU A 245 -12.76 -4.32 -12.06
CA GLU A 245 -14.11 -4.24 -12.61
C GLU A 245 -15.12 -4.93 -11.70
N TYR A 246 -14.78 -6.15 -11.25
CA TYR A 246 -15.62 -6.90 -10.32
C TYR A 246 -15.80 -6.17 -8.97
N ALA A 247 -14.73 -5.57 -8.46
CA ALA A 247 -14.82 -4.76 -7.24
C ALA A 247 -15.67 -3.49 -7.45
N ALA A 248 -15.50 -2.82 -8.60
CA ALA A 248 -16.29 -1.64 -8.96
C ALA A 248 -17.78 -1.96 -9.10
N ASP A 249 -18.13 -3.07 -9.76
CA ASP A 249 -19.50 -3.52 -9.95
C ASP A 249 -20.18 -3.87 -8.61
N LEU A 250 -19.47 -4.56 -7.72
CA LEU A 250 -20.06 -5.08 -6.49
C LEU A 250 -20.04 -4.08 -5.34
N LEU A 251 -18.99 -3.27 -5.21
CA LEU A 251 -18.80 -2.33 -4.10
C LEU A 251 -19.07 -0.87 -4.47
N GLY A 252 -19.00 -0.55 -5.75
CA GLY A 252 -19.00 0.83 -6.25
C GLY A 252 -17.60 1.44 -6.27
N VAL A 253 -17.33 2.26 -7.28
CA VAL A 253 -16.04 2.93 -7.51
C VAL A 253 -15.59 3.76 -6.30
N ASP A 254 -16.51 4.43 -5.62
CA ASP A 254 -16.24 5.34 -4.50
C ASP A 254 -15.63 4.65 -3.26
N ARG A 255 -15.65 3.32 -3.25
CA ARG A 255 -15.06 2.53 -2.16
C ARG A 255 -13.67 1.97 -2.48
N LEU A 256 -13.20 2.12 -3.71
CA LEU A 256 -11.94 1.56 -4.17
C LEU A 256 -10.81 2.58 -4.01
N LEU A 257 -9.65 2.12 -3.52
CA LEU A 257 -8.47 2.94 -3.33
C LEU A 257 -7.31 2.35 -4.14
N PHE A 258 -6.57 3.21 -4.81
CA PHE A 258 -5.31 2.85 -5.42
C PHE A 258 -4.26 2.64 -4.35
N GLY A 259 -3.62 1.49 -4.35
CA GLY A 259 -2.49 1.15 -3.52
C GLY A 259 -1.49 0.27 -4.27
N CYS A 260 -0.22 0.38 -3.90
CA CYS A 260 0.85 -0.40 -4.53
C CYS A 260 1.39 -1.49 -3.60
N ASP A 261 1.32 -1.30 -2.29
CA ASP A 261 2.10 -2.06 -1.33
C ASP A 261 3.58 -2.02 -1.77
N MET A 262 4.18 -3.08 -2.20
CA MET A 262 5.56 -3.08 -2.73
C MET A 262 5.63 -3.19 -4.26
N SER A 263 4.49 -3.21 -4.95
CA SER A 263 4.39 -3.51 -6.38
C SER A 263 3.91 -2.31 -7.19
N MET A 264 4.65 -1.19 -7.17
CA MET A 264 4.25 0.08 -7.79
C MET A 264 3.85 -0.04 -9.26
N THR A 265 4.65 -0.77 -10.06
CA THR A 265 4.34 -0.96 -11.48
C THR A 265 3.07 -1.77 -11.69
N ALA A 266 2.83 -2.80 -10.88
CA ALA A 266 1.61 -3.61 -10.94
C ALA A 266 0.40 -2.78 -10.47
N GLY A 267 0.52 -2.00 -9.40
CA GLY A 267 -0.55 -1.15 -8.88
C GLY A 267 -1.03 -0.14 -9.93
N VAL A 268 -0.10 0.66 -10.50
CA VAL A 268 -0.43 1.64 -11.55
C VAL A 268 -0.99 0.97 -12.80
N GLY A 269 -0.34 -0.13 -13.25
CA GLY A 269 -0.77 -0.86 -14.45
C GLY A 269 -2.18 -1.43 -14.32
N ARG A 270 -2.53 -1.94 -13.15
CA ARG A 270 -3.84 -2.52 -12.84
C ARG A 270 -4.96 -1.48 -12.99
N ILE A 271 -4.80 -0.29 -12.41
CA ILE A 271 -5.85 0.74 -12.51
C ILE A 271 -5.92 1.34 -13.91
N ARG A 272 -4.78 1.62 -14.53
CA ARG A 272 -4.76 2.18 -15.88
C ARG A 272 -5.26 1.20 -16.95
N GLY A 273 -5.01 -0.10 -16.77
CA GLY A 273 -5.45 -1.17 -17.65
C GLY A 273 -6.89 -1.65 -17.44
N ALA A 274 -7.53 -1.28 -16.32
CA ALA A 274 -8.91 -1.66 -16.04
C ALA A 274 -9.89 -1.09 -17.10
N ASP A 275 -10.93 -1.86 -17.40
CA ASP A 275 -12.02 -1.41 -18.32
C ASP A 275 -13.05 -0.57 -17.55
N LEU A 276 -12.59 0.62 -17.17
CA LEU A 276 -13.37 1.66 -16.49
C LEU A 276 -13.17 2.98 -17.22
N ASP A 277 -14.13 3.90 -17.12
CA ASP A 277 -13.95 5.25 -17.66
C ASP A 277 -12.91 6.07 -16.88
N ASP A 278 -12.49 7.19 -17.45
CA ASP A 278 -11.44 8.03 -16.89
C ASP A 278 -11.87 8.69 -15.56
N GLU A 279 -13.16 8.98 -15.36
CA GLU A 279 -13.69 9.53 -14.11
C GLU A 279 -13.57 8.50 -12.97
N ALA A 280 -13.97 7.26 -13.22
CA ALA A 280 -13.83 6.17 -12.27
C ALA A 280 -12.35 5.91 -11.92
N LYS A 281 -11.46 5.89 -12.92
CA LYS A 281 -10.02 5.76 -12.71
C LYS A 281 -9.45 6.90 -11.87
N ALA A 282 -9.85 8.14 -12.14
CA ALA A 282 -9.40 9.31 -11.36
C ALA A 282 -9.87 9.25 -9.89
N LYS A 283 -11.10 8.80 -9.65
CA LYS A 283 -11.60 8.55 -8.30
C LYS A 283 -10.76 7.52 -7.57
N ILE A 284 -10.48 6.37 -8.19
CA ILE A 284 -9.70 5.29 -7.60
C ILE A 284 -8.25 5.74 -7.35
N LEU A 285 -7.62 6.41 -8.34
CA LEU A 285 -6.22 6.82 -8.27
C LEU A 285 -5.94 7.84 -7.16
N GLY A 286 -6.93 8.66 -6.77
CA GLY A 286 -6.69 9.64 -5.70
C GLY A 286 -7.92 10.30 -5.11
N GLY A 287 -9.00 10.47 -5.88
CA GLY A 287 -10.20 11.17 -5.44
C GLY A 287 -10.79 10.59 -4.15
N ASN A 288 -10.93 9.28 -4.09
CA ASN A 288 -11.48 8.59 -2.92
C ASN A 288 -10.59 8.71 -1.67
N MET A 289 -9.26 8.70 -1.87
CA MET A 289 -8.33 8.91 -0.75
C MET A 289 -8.35 10.36 -0.26
N LEU A 290 -8.45 11.35 -1.16
CA LEU A 290 -8.65 12.75 -0.78
C LEU A 290 -9.93 12.94 0.01
N GLU A 291 -11.05 12.35 -0.41
CA GLU A 291 -12.31 12.40 0.34
C GLU A 291 -12.16 11.80 1.73
N LEU A 292 -11.49 10.65 1.84
CA LEU A 292 -11.24 10.01 3.13
C LEU A 292 -10.40 10.88 4.07
N LEU A 293 -9.36 11.53 3.54
CA LEU A 293 -8.51 12.45 4.30
C LEU A 293 -9.22 13.77 4.63
N GLY A 294 -10.09 14.26 3.74
CA GLY A 294 -10.86 15.49 3.93
C GLY A 294 -11.95 15.39 5.02
N ARG A 295 -12.29 14.19 5.48
CA ARG A 295 -13.19 13.97 6.63
C ARG A 295 -12.54 14.29 8.00
N ARG A 296 -11.25 14.59 8.02
CA ARG A 296 -10.53 15.01 9.22
C ARG A 296 -10.86 16.48 9.51
N PRO A 297 -11.04 16.89 10.78
CA PRO A 297 -11.11 18.32 11.13
C PRO A 297 -9.82 19.01 10.72
N SER A 298 -9.94 20.17 10.12
CA SER A 298 -8.84 21.07 9.82
C SER A 298 -8.24 21.66 11.09
#